data_33047eb9d0ae143dbde69cf3d5f4788a
#
_entry.id   33047eb9d0ae143dbde69cf3d5f4788a
#
_cell.length_a   1.000
_cell.length_b   1.000
_cell.length_c   1.000
_cell.angle_alpha   90.00
_cell.angle_beta   90.00
_cell.angle_gamma   90.00
#
_symmetry.space_group_name_H-M   'P 1'
#
loop_
_entity.id
_entity.type
_entity.pdbx_description
1 polymer ?
#
loop_
_entity_poly.entity_id
_entity_poly.type
_entity_poly.pdbx_seq_one_letter_code
_entity_poly.pdbx_strand_id
1 'polypeptide(L)'
;EIHERLVGSEMCIRDSFYYVDKTRFIPYLERYKAPVFLRPRRFGKSLLVSMLAHYYDRSKSHRFEELFGGTWIGTNPTPEHNQYMIIRYDFSKMVMDSTMDGLEQNFNDLNCSPVEIMVEHNRDLFGDFKFSVRGNATKMLEEALAYVRMRGLPKVYILIDEYDNFTNQLLTAYKDPLYESVTTGESFLRTFFKAIKAGIGEGSIRTCFCTGVLPVTMDDLTSGYNIAEILTLKPDFTEMLGFNHEEAAEYLRYVIRKYGNNEDRFDELWTLIVNNYDGYRFLPNAHPLFNSTILTYFFKNFAELSGGVPDEMVDENLRTDVNWIRRLTITLENAKEMLDALVIDGELIYSQPDLRSKFNKQKFFDPDFYPVSLYYLGMTTLKDNYVMVLPNLTAQSIYMNYYNELNQISDDARCFVPAYRLFMDHRKLEPLVENYFKEYLGQFPAQVFDKINENFIRCSFYEVLSRYLSNCYTLPWSRTCQAAVRIWY
;
A
#
# COMPACT_ATOMS: atom_id res chain seq x y z
N GLU A 1 -9.24 21.19 11.30
CA GLU A 1 -9.90 20.03 11.95
C GLU A 1 -10.26 18.88 11.00
N ILE A 2 -10.68 19.09 9.74
CA ILE A 2 -10.79 18.00 8.74
C ILE A 2 -9.41 17.38 8.54
N HIS A 3 -8.39 18.20 8.36
CA HIS A 3 -7.02 17.75 8.17
C HIS A 3 -6.46 17.03 9.39
N GLU A 4 -6.81 17.42 10.59
CA GLU A 4 -6.32 16.82 11.84
C GLU A 4 -6.96 15.46 12.18
N ARG A 5 -8.18 15.17 11.67
CA ARG A 5 -8.94 13.96 12.01
C ARG A 5 -9.11 12.94 10.89
N LEU A 6 -8.94 13.35 9.64
CA LEU A 6 -8.94 12.46 8.49
C LEU A 6 -7.59 11.75 8.31
N VAL A 7 -6.52 12.32 8.83
CA VAL A 7 -5.18 11.72 8.78
C VAL A 7 -4.94 11.00 10.10
N GLY A 8 -5.00 9.69 10.07
CA GLY A 8 -4.86 8.83 11.24
C GLY A 8 -3.47 8.77 11.87
N SER A 9 -2.56 9.66 11.54
CA SER A 9 -1.31 9.89 12.24
C SER A 9 -1.25 11.36 12.63
N GLU A 10 -1.49 11.62 13.89
CA GLU A 10 -1.58 12.95 14.50
C GLU A 10 -0.36 13.86 14.31
N MET A 11 0.71 13.36 13.74
CA MET A 11 1.97 14.07 13.64
C MET A 11 2.29 14.63 12.27
N CYS A 12 1.54 14.25 11.31
CA CYS A 12 1.82 14.69 9.99
C CYS A 12 1.18 16.01 9.79
N ILE A 13 0.98 17.02 10.44
CA ILE A 13 0.43 18.04 9.66
C ILE A 13 -0.36 19.13 10.35
N ARG A 14 0.18 19.52 11.40
CA ARG A 14 -0.46 20.63 12.09
C ARG A 14 -0.64 21.91 11.27
N ASP A 15 0.14 22.16 10.22
CA ASP A 15 0.14 23.49 9.66
C ASP A 15 0.18 23.62 8.13
N SER A 16 0.15 22.55 7.31
CA SER A 16 0.47 22.75 5.89
C SER A 16 0.10 21.68 4.89
N PHE A 17 -0.95 20.90 5.08
CA PHE A 17 -1.17 19.81 4.12
C PHE A 17 -2.09 20.15 2.97
N TYR A 18 -1.61 19.72 1.82
CA TYR A 18 -2.36 19.68 0.58
C TYR A 18 -3.22 18.43 0.59
N TYR A 19 -4.54 18.56 0.66
CA TYR A 19 -5.49 17.46 0.58
C TYR A 19 -5.86 17.19 -0.87
N VAL A 20 -5.61 15.99 -1.35
CA VAL A 20 -6.08 15.53 -2.66
C VAL A 20 -7.46 14.93 -2.50
N ASP A 21 -8.46 15.57 -3.07
CA ASP A 21 -9.85 15.18 -2.93
C ASP A 21 -10.21 13.95 -3.77
N LYS A 22 -10.45 12.84 -3.10
CA LYS A 22 -10.93 11.57 -3.67
C LYS A 22 -12.41 11.29 -3.38
N THR A 23 -13.14 12.25 -2.81
CA THR A 23 -14.52 12.03 -2.38
C THR A 23 -15.49 11.77 -3.54
N ARG A 24 -15.12 12.11 -4.77
CA ARG A 24 -15.87 11.79 -6.00
C ARG A 24 -16.15 10.30 -6.21
N PHE A 25 -15.39 9.43 -5.54
CA PHE A 25 -15.56 7.97 -5.63
C PHE A 25 -16.60 7.41 -4.66
N ILE A 26 -17.08 8.19 -3.68
CA ILE A 26 -18.07 7.74 -2.69
C ILE A 26 -19.34 7.21 -3.35
N PRO A 27 -20.00 7.89 -4.33
CA PRO A 27 -21.22 7.39 -4.94
C PRO A 27 -21.04 6.05 -5.68
N TYR A 28 -19.83 5.76 -6.15
CA TYR A 28 -19.54 4.45 -6.78
C TYR A 28 -19.49 3.33 -5.74
N LEU A 29 -18.96 3.60 -4.54
CA LEU A 29 -18.90 2.62 -3.43
C LEU A 29 -20.30 2.25 -2.92
N GLU A 30 -21.26 3.17 -2.95
CA GLU A 30 -22.64 2.95 -2.47
C GLU A 30 -23.41 1.87 -3.25
N ARG A 31 -22.92 1.50 -4.45
CA ARG A 31 -23.49 0.42 -5.27
C ARG A 31 -23.24 -0.97 -4.69
N TYR A 32 -22.33 -1.09 -3.72
CA TYR A 32 -21.84 -2.36 -3.18
C TYR A 32 -22.23 -2.54 -1.72
N LYS A 33 -22.53 -3.80 -1.34
CA LYS A 33 -22.87 -4.15 0.05
C LYS A 33 -21.67 -4.67 0.86
N ALA A 34 -20.73 -5.33 0.20
CA ALA A 34 -19.55 -5.90 0.83
C ALA A 34 -18.29 -5.61 -0.03
N PRO A 35 -17.99 -4.33 -0.29
CA PRO A 35 -16.83 -3.97 -1.10
C PRO A 35 -15.52 -4.21 -0.37
N VAL A 36 -14.55 -4.82 -1.08
CA VAL A 36 -13.18 -5.03 -0.63
C VAL A 36 -12.26 -4.27 -1.56
N PHE A 37 -11.48 -3.35 -1.02
CA PHE A 37 -10.56 -2.54 -1.79
C PHE A 37 -9.11 -2.79 -1.38
N LEU A 38 -8.35 -3.35 -2.30
CA LEU A 38 -6.96 -3.72 -2.08
C LEU A 38 -6.04 -2.72 -2.78
N ARG A 39 -5.02 -2.29 -2.07
CA ARG A 39 -3.90 -1.52 -2.61
C ARG A 39 -2.64 -1.90 -1.83
N PRO A 40 -1.49 -1.80 -2.45
CA PRO A 40 -0.23 -1.92 -1.74
C PRO A 40 -0.20 -1.02 -0.50
N ARG A 41 0.72 -1.27 0.40
CA ARG A 41 0.92 -0.40 1.57
C ARG A 41 1.16 1.04 1.13
N ARG A 42 0.72 2.00 1.98
CA ARG A 42 0.99 3.45 1.83
C ARG A 42 0.26 4.17 0.69
N PHE A 43 -0.80 3.57 0.15
CA PHE A 43 -1.68 4.23 -0.82
C PHE A 43 -2.79 5.09 -0.19
N GLY A 44 -2.84 5.26 1.14
CA GLY A 44 -3.84 6.07 1.80
C GLY A 44 -5.14 5.34 2.20
N LYS A 45 -5.11 4.00 2.32
CA LYS A 45 -6.29 3.18 2.70
C LYS A 45 -6.94 3.64 4.00
N SER A 46 -6.15 3.83 5.06
CA SER A 46 -6.66 4.24 6.38
C SER A 46 -7.27 5.64 6.37
N LEU A 47 -6.76 6.53 5.51
CA LEU A 47 -7.34 7.85 5.29
C LEU A 47 -8.73 7.73 4.65
N LEU A 48 -8.87 6.89 3.60
CA LEU A 48 -10.16 6.60 2.98
C LEU A 48 -11.15 6.04 4.01
N VAL A 49 -10.76 5.06 4.82
CA VAL A 49 -11.61 4.48 5.88
C VAL A 49 -12.05 5.57 6.87
N SER A 50 -11.15 6.46 7.28
CA SER A 50 -11.46 7.56 8.18
C SER A 50 -12.44 8.56 7.54
N MET A 51 -12.23 8.91 6.29
CA MET A 51 -13.11 9.81 5.54
C MET A 51 -14.52 9.22 5.38
N LEU A 52 -14.64 7.93 5.01
CA LEU A 52 -15.93 7.24 4.92
C LEU A 52 -16.65 7.18 6.28
N ALA A 53 -15.91 6.93 7.38
CA ALA A 53 -16.47 6.94 8.73
C ALA A 53 -17.12 8.28 9.05
N HIS A 54 -16.48 9.40 8.73
CA HIS A 54 -17.04 10.72 8.97
C HIS A 54 -18.21 11.06 8.02
N TYR A 55 -18.13 10.63 6.77
CA TYR A 55 -19.16 10.91 5.77
C TYR A 55 -20.50 10.24 6.11
N TYR A 56 -20.45 8.99 6.55
CA TYR A 56 -21.65 8.20 6.81
C TYR A 56 -22.20 8.32 8.24
N ASP A 57 -21.40 8.83 9.19
CA ASP A 57 -21.76 8.88 10.61
C ASP A 57 -22.89 9.89 10.89
N ARG A 58 -24.05 9.38 11.33
CA ARG A 58 -25.22 10.21 11.70
C ARG A 58 -24.90 11.22 12.82
N SER A 59 -24.01 10.87 13.71
CA SER A 59 -23.64 11.76 14.83
C SER A 59 -22.83 12.99 14.37
N LYS A 60 -22.32 12.99 13.14
CA LYS A 60 -21.52 14.06 12.53
C LYS A 60 -22.34 14.99 11.62
N SER A 61 -23.66 14.80 11.51
CA SER A 61 -24.51 15.58 10.60
C SER A 61 -24.38 17.10 10.82
N HIS A 62 -24.25 17.54 12.07
CA HIS A 62 -24.09 18.95 12.43
C HIS A 62 -22.74 19.55 12.00
N ARG A 63 -21.75 18.73 11.60
CA ARG A 63 -20.40 19.12 11.17
C ARG A 63 -20.18 18.87 9.69
N PHE A 64 -21.20 18.48 8.94
CA PHE A 64 -21.03 18.07 7.55
C PHE A 64 -20.35 19.15 6.68
N GLU A 65 -20.86 20.39 6.78
CA GLU A 65 -20.30 21.52 6.04
C GLU A 65 -18.84 21.81 6.44
N GLU A 66 -18.55 21.77 7.75
CA GLU A 66 -17.18 21.92 8.26
C GLU A 66 -16.24 20.82 7.72
N LEU A 67 -16.72 19.59 7.66
CA LEU A 67 -15.92 18.43 7.26
C LEU A 67 -15.78 18.27 5.74
N PHE A 68 -16.81 18.57 4.98
CA PHE A 68 -16.89 18.27 3.55
C PHE A 68 -17.16 19.47 2.64
N GLY A 69 -17.48 20.65 3.17
CA GLY A 69 -17.87 21.81 2.36
C GLY A 69 -16.87 22.22 1.27
N GLY A 70 -15.57 21.94 1.49
CA GLY A 70 -14.51 22.21 0.52
C GLY A 70 -14.20 21.06 -0.45
N THR A 71 -14.99 19.97 -0.43
CA THR A 71 -14.76 18.76 -1.24
C THR A 71 -15.82 18.58 -2.33
N TRP A 72 -15.54 17.71 -3.31
CA TRP A 72 -16.50 17.38 -4.35
C TRP A 72 -17.80 16.80 -3.79
N ILE A 73 -17.72 15.90 -2.79
CA ILE A 73 -18.89 15.30 -2.17
C ILE A 73 -19.68 16.29 -1.30
N GLY A 74 -19.01 17.30 -0.78
CA GLY A 74 -19.67 18.38 -0.03
C GLY A 74 -20.64 19.18 -0.90
N THR A 75 -20.27 19.42 -2.17
CA THR A 75 -21.12 20.07 -3.17
C THR A 75 -22.08 19.11 -3.87
N ASN A 76 -21.83 17.79 -3.82
CA ASN A 76 -22.63 16.75 -4.47
C ASN A 76 -22.98 15.61 -3.47
N PRO A 77 -23.59 15.90 -2.31
CA PRO A 77 -23.85 14.89 -1.29
C PRO A 77 -24.85 13.84 -1.79
N THR A 78 -24.60 12.59 -1.44
CA THR A 78 -25.55 11.51 -1.69
C THR A 78 -26.63 11.48 -0.62
N PRO A 79 -27.81 10.85 -0.87
CA PRO A 79 -28.83 10.66 0.16
C PRO A 79 -28.35 9.83 1.37
N GLU A 80 -27.22 9.14 1.24
CA GLU A 80 -26.68 8.25 2.28
C GLU A 80 -25.76 8.97 3.28
N HIS A 81 -25.39 10.24 3.06
CA HIS A 81 -24.53 10.98 3.99
C HIS A 81 -25.18 11.12 5.36
N ASN A 82 -24.40 10.89 6.41
CA ASN A 82 -24.82 11.01 7.81
C ASN A 82 -26.10 10.21 8.18
N GLN A 83 -26.25 9.00 7.59
CA GLN A 83 -27.44 8.16 7.83
C GLN A 83 -27.20 6.97 8.74
N TYR A 84 -25.92 6.63 9.05
CA TYR A 84 -25.58 5.34 9.63
C TYR A 84 -24.91 5.46 11.01
N MET A 85 -25.01 4.40 11.78
CA MET A 85 -24.17 4.17 12.94
C MET A 85 -22.89 3.48 12.49
N ILE A 86 -21.72 3.97 12.92
CA ILE A 86 -20.42 3.50 12.41
C ILE A 86 -19.76 2.53 13.40
N ILE A 87 -19.32 1.37 12.86
CA ILE A 87 -18.35 0.52 13.55
C ILE A 87 -17.06 0.52 12.71
N ARG A 88 -15.94 0.91 13.31
CA ARG A 88 -14.64 0.89 12.67
C ARG A 88 -13.71 -0.09 13.37
N TYR A 89 -13.32 -1.13 12.66
CA TYR A 89 -12.31 -2.09 13.08
C TYR A 89 -10.97 -1.75 12.42
N ASP A 90 -9.87 -1.98 13.14
CA ASP A 90 -8.51 -1.78 12.66
C ASP A 90 -7.66 -2.99 13.03
N PHE A 91 -7.53 -3.94 12.10
CA PHE A 91 -6.82 -5.20 12.34
C PHE A 91 -5.28 -5.04 12.31
N SER A 92 -4.77 -3.86 11.98
CA SER A 92 -3.33 -3.59 12.08
C SER A 92 -2.83 -3.63 13.52
N LYS A 93 -3.72 -3.39 14.49
CA LYS A 93 -3.43 -3.37 15.92
C LYS A 93 -3.47 -4.73 16.58
N MET A 94 -3.79 -5.79 15.84
CA MET A 94 -3.89 -7.13 16.40
C MET A 94 -2.53 -7.65 16.85
N VAL A 95 -2.44 -8.02 18.12
CA VAL A 95 -1.23 -8.61 18.70
C VAL A 95 -1.12 -10.07 18.27
N MET A 96 0.06 -10.46 17.80
CA MET A 96 0.34 -11.82 17.36
C MET A 96 0.58 -12.76 18.53
N ASP A 97 0.09 -13.99 18.39
CA ASP A 97 0.33 -15.08 19.32
C ASP A 97 0.81 -16.35 18.57
N SER A 98 1.29 -17.33 19.31
CA SER A 98 1.71 -18.63 18.77
C SER A 98 0.63 -19.71 18.88
N THR A 99 -0.49 -19.40 19.50
CA THR A 99 -1.61 -20.30 19.74
C THR A 99 -2.92 -19.74 19.18
N MET A 100 -3.87 -20.62 18.85
CA MET A 100 -5.21 -20.21 18.41
C MET A 100 -5.97 -19.46 19.52
N ASP A 101 -5.90 -19.97 20.74
CA ASP A 101 -6.60 -19.37 21.89
C ASP A 101 -6.06 -17.94 22.16
N GLY A 102 -4.74 -17.75 22.09
CA GLY A 102 -4.13 -16.44 22.24
C GLY A 102 -4.53 -15.47 21.12
N LEU A 103 -4.58 -15.95 19.87
CA LEU A 103 -5.05 -15.13 18.74
C LEU A 103 -6.53 -14.76 18.89
N GLU A 104 -7.40 -15.70 19.29
CA GLU A 104 -8.81 -15.44 19.52
C GLU A 104 -9.01 -14.44 20.67
N GLN A 105 -8.26 -14.58 21.76
CA GLN A 105 -8.32 -13.65 22.87
C GLN A 105 -7.91 -12.24 22.42
N ASN A 106 -6.77 -12.10 21.73
CA ASN A 106 -6.28 -10.81 21.21
C ASN A 106 -7.27 -10.19 20.20
N PHE A 107 -7.92 -11.02 19.37
CA PHE A 107 -8.96 -10.59 18.46
C PHE A 107 -10.17 -10.01 19.22
N ASN A 108 -10.63 -10.71 20.24
CA ASN A 108 -11.76 -10.28 21.05
C ASN A 108 -11.44 -9.00 21.84
N ASP A 109 -10.26 -8.93 22.47
CA ASP A 109 -9.82 -7.74 23.21
C ASP A 109 -9.78 -6.48 22.32
N LEU A 110 -9.34 -6.63 21.09
CA LEU A 110 -9.31 -5.54 20.11
C LEU A 110 -10.71 -5.14 19.63
N ASN A 111 -11.58 -6.12 19.33
CA ASN A 111 -12.77 -5.89 18.51
C ASN A 111 -14.08 -5.77 19.31
N CYS A 112 -14.06 -5.96 20.64
CA CYS A 112 -15.21 -5.63 21.49
C CYS A 112 -15.43 -4.11 21.59
N SER A 113 -14.35 -3.34 21.76
CA SER A 113 -14.41 -1.90 21.95
C SER A 113 -15.11 -1.12 20.81
N PRO A 114 -14.86 -1.39 19.51
CA PRO A 114 -15.58 -0.72 18.43
C PRO A 114 -17.11 -0.84 18.50
N VAL A 115 -17.62 -1.99 18.96
CA VAL A 115 -19.06 -2.22 19.11
C VAL A 115 -19.61 -1.43 20.31
N GLU A 116 -18.87 -1.43 21.42
CA GLU A 116 -19.23 -0.60 22.60
C GLU A 116 -19.25 0.89 22.27
N ILE A 117 -18.23 1.36 21.55
CA ILE A 117 -18.14 2.77 21.10
C ILE A 117 -19.33 3.14 20.23
N MET A 118 -19.72 2.28 19.27
CA MET A 118 -20.88 2.53 18.42
C MET A 118 -22.16 2.67 19.27
N VAL A 119 -22.39 1.79 20.25
CA VAL A 119 -23.53 1.85 21.13
C VAL A 119 -23.50 3.13 21.97
N GLU A 120 -22.36 3.49 22.56
CA GLU A 120 -22.22 4.70 23.37
C GLU A 120 -22.42 5.99 22.54
N HIS A 121 -21.87 6.08 21.34
CA HIS A 121 -22.05 7.24 20.47
C HIS A 121 -23.52 7.40 19.98
N ASN A 122 -24.31 6.34 20.05
CA ASN A 122 -25.72 6.33 19.67
C ASN A 122 -26.61 6.02 20.88
N ARG A 123 -26.22 6.44 22.07
CA ARG A 123 -26.94 6.18 23.31
C ARG A 123 -28.38 6.74 23.28
N ASP A 124 -28.61 7.82 22.52
CA ASP A 124 -29.92 8.38 22.23
C ASP A 124 -30.88 7.36 21.61
N LEU A 125 -30.39 6.41 20.83
CA LEU A 125 -31.15 5.35 20.18
C LEU A 125 -31.16 4.05 20.98
N PHE A 126 -30.06 3.71 21.65
CA PHE A 126 -29.89 2.47 22.39
C PHE A 126 -30.51 2.53 23.81
N GLY A 127 -30.73 3.72 24.38
CA GLY A 127 -31.28 3.87 25.74
C GLY A 127 -30.51 3.07 26.77
N ASP A 128 -31.21 2.21 27.53
CA ASP A 128 -30.62 1.38 28.59
C ASP A 128 -30.06 0.03 28.08
N PHE A 129 -29.83 -0.13 26.78
CA PHE A 129 -29.26 -1.34 26.22
C PHE A 129 -27.94 -1.70 26.92
N LYS A 130 -27.79 -2.97 27.27
CA LYS A 130 -26.58 -3.55 27.87
C LYS A 130 -26.30 -4.87 27.20
N PHE A 131 -25.04 -5.15 26.93
CA PHE A 131 -24.59 -6.44 26.43
C PHE A 131 -24.81 -7.54 27.49
N SER A 132 -25.38 -8.65 27.08
CA SER A 132 -25.52 -9.87 27.91
C SER A 132 -24.22 -10.66 27.97
N VAL A 133 -23.45 -10.62 26.90
CA VAL A 133 -22.12 -11.25 26.78
C VAL A 133 -21.08 -10.16 26.60
N ARG A 134 -19.98 -10.25 27.33
CA ARG A 134 -18.81 -9.39 27.16
C ARG A 134 -17.57 -10.21 26.88
N GLY A 135 -16.55 -9.60 26.26
CA GLY A 135 -15.30 -10.30 25.95
C GLY A 135 -15.38 -11.26 24.78
N ASN A 136 -16.45 -11.22 23.97
CA ASN A 136 -16.55 -11.92 22.69
C ASN A 136 -17.08 -10.98 21.63
N ALA A 137 -16.21 -10.54 20.74
CA ALA A 137 -16.51 -9.49 19.75
C ALA A 137 -17.66 -9.89 18.80
N THR A 138 -17.70 -11.16 18.37
CA THR A 138 -18.74 -11.66 17.47
C THR A 138 -20.11 -11.63 18.14
N LYS A 139 -20.22 -12.15 19.38
CA LYS A 139 -21.49 -12.15 20.12
C LYS A 139 -21.98 -10.75 20.46
N MET A 140 -21.07 -9.85 20.84
CA MET A 140 -21.43 -8.46 21.09
C MET A 140 -21.95 -7.77 19.81
N LEU A 141 -21.31 -8.02 18.67
CA LEU A 141 -21.79 -7.53 17.38
C LEU A 141 -23.21 -8.08 17.07
N GLU A 142 -23.42 -9.38 17.20
CA GLU A 142 -24.71 -10.04 16.97
C GLU A 142 -25.82 -9.45 17.87
N GLU A 143 -25.56 -9.24 19.17
CA GLU A 143 -26.52 -8.63 20.10
C GLU A 143 -26.88 -7.20 19.69
N ALA A 144 -25.89 -6.38 19.35
CA ALA A 144 -26.13 -5.01 18.89
C ALA A 144 -26.94 -4.98 17.59
N LEU A 145 -26.62 -5.84 16.62
CA LEU A 145 -27.33 -5.93 15.34
C LEU A 145 -28.78 -6.44 15.51
N ALA A 146 -28.98 -7.42 16.41
CA ALA A 146 -30.33 -7.90 16.74
C ALA A 146 -31.18 -6.78 17.37
N TYR A 147 -30.60 -5.98 18.26
CA TYR A 147 -31.27 -4.83 18.87
C TYR A 147 -31.61 -3.77 17.82
N VAL A 148 -30.68 -3.43 16.92
CA VAL A 148 -30.91 -2.50 15.81
C VAL A 148 -32.11 -2.95 14.97
N ARG A 149 -32.17 -4.24 14.60
CA ARG A 149 -33.27 -4.79 13.81
C ARG A 149 -34.57 -4.78 14.57
N MET A 150 -34.57 -5.23 15.83
CA MET A 150 -35.77 -5.33 16.67
C MET A 150 -36.41 -3.97 16.90
N ARG A 151 -35.62 -2.92 17.04
CA ARG A 151 -36.07 -1.55 17.31
C ARG A 151 -36.26 -0.71 16.04
N GLY A 152 -35.91 -1.22 14.86
CA GLY A 152 -35.98 -0.47 13.60
C GLY A 152 -35.06 0.76 13.59
N LEU A 153 -33.88 0.66 14.23
CA LEU A 153 -32.92 1.76 14.31
C LEU A 153 -32.22 1.99 12.96
N PRO A 154 -31.56 3.14 12.76
CA PRO A 154 -30.67 3.34 11.62
C PRO A 154 -29.69 2.18 11.45
N LYS A 155 -29.39 1.81 10.22
CA LYS A 155 -28.50 0.69 9.94
C LYS A 155 -27.07 1.00 10.38
N VAL A 156 -26.31 -0.06 10.57
CA VAL A 156 -24.85 0.01 10.84
C VAL A 156 -24.09 0.03 9.52
N TYR A 157 -23.05 0.85 9.44
CA TYR A 157 -22.04 0.82 8.40
C TYR A 157 -20.72 0.34 9.02
N ILE A 158 -20.20 -0.78 8.55
CA ILE A 158 -18.97 -1.38 9.08
C ILE A 158 -17.79 -1.02 8.18
N LEU A 159 -16.71 -0.61 8.79
CA LEU A 159 -15.44 -0.29 8.15
C LEU A 159 -14.35 -1.16 8.78
N ILE A 160 -13.63 -1.94 7.97
CA ILE A 160 -12.52 -2.77 8.42
C ILE A 160 -11.25 -2.33 7.70
N ASP A 161 -10.32 -1.76 8.46
CA ASP A 161 -9.01 -1.38 7.95
C ASP A 161 -8.01 -2.53 8.14
N GLU A 162 -7.19 -2.78 7.11
CA GLU A 162 -6.14 -3.80 7.10
C GLU A 162 -6.63 -5.22 7.52
N TYR A 163 -7.76 -5.65 6.94
CA TYR A 163 -8.43 -6.91 7.31
C TYR A 163 -7.51 -8.15 7.24
N ASP A 164 -6.48 -8.10 6.44
CA ASP A 164 -5.53 -9.18 6.17
C ASP A 164 -4.18 -9.02 6.91
N ASN A 165 -3.99 -7.99 7.72
CA ASN A 165 -2.69 -7.67 8.30
C ASN A 165 -2.15 -8.81 9.18
N PHE A 166 -2.92 -9.27 10.16
CA PHE A 166 -2.43 -10.30 11.08
C PHE A 166 -2.28 -11.68 10.42
N THR A 167 -3.14 -12.01 9.47
CA THR A 167 -3.02 -13.26 8.68
C THR A 167 -1.79 -13.21 7.77
N ASN A 168 -1.48 -12.06 7.19
CA ASN A 168 -0.26 -11.83 6.45
C ASN A 168 1.00 -11.97 7.34
N GLN A 169 0.93 -11.51 8.60
CA GLN A 169 2.02 -11.71 9.56
C GLN A 169 2.24 -13.21 9.89
N LEU A 170 1.17 -14.01 9.98
CA LEU A 170 1.29 -15.46 10.14
C LEU A 170 2.03 -16.10 8.96
N LEU A 171 1.69 -15.72 7.74
CA LEU A 171 2.34 -16.23 6.53
C LEU A 171 3.81 -15.82 6.45
N THR A 172 4.14 -14.55 6.72
CA THR A 172 5.54 -14.08 6.69
C THR A 172 6.40 -14.67 7.80
N ALA A 173 5.80 -15.05 8.94
CA ALA A 173 6.47 -15.68 10.06
C ALA A 173 6.55 -17.22 9.94
N TYR A 174 6.23 -17.81 8.78
CA TYR A 174 6.20 -19.26 8.54
C TYR A 174 5.26 -20.04 9.48
N LYS A 175 4.18 -19.40 9.93
CA LYS A 175 3.15 -20.01 10.79
C LYS A 175 1.95 -20.51 9.96
N ASP A 176 2.22 -21.20 8.86
CA ASP A 176 1.22 -21.68 7.91
C ASP A 176 0.10 -22.53 8.54
N PRO A 177 0.38 -23.48 9.48
CA PRO A 177 -0.68 -24.25 10.13
C PRO A 177 -1.63 -23.37 10.96
N LEU A 178 -1.09 -22.33 11.60
CA LEU A 178 -1.89 -21.41 12.39
C LEU A 178 -2.76 -20.51 11.47
N TYR A 179 -2.21 -20.05 10.35
CA TYR A 179 -2.98 -19.37 9.31
C TYR A 179 -4.16 -20.21 8.82
N GLU A 180 -3.93 -21.49 8.50
CA GLU A 180 -4.98 -22.41 8.07
C GLU A 180 -6.06 -22.58 9.15
N SER A 181 -5.66 -22.71 10.42
CA SER A 181 -6.60 -22.82 11.53
C SER A 181 -7.47 -21.57 11.69
N VAL A 182 -6.92 -20.37 11.40
CA VAL A 182 -7.65 -19.10 11.47
C VAL A 182 -8.61 -18.92 10.29
N THR A 183 -8.27 -19.40 9.09
CA THR A 183 -9.05 -19.14 7.86
C THR A 183 -10.01 -20.26 7.50
N THR A 184 -9.89 -21.46 8.10
CA THR A 184 -10.73 -22.63 7.80
C THR A 184 -11.59 -23.06 8.98
N GLY A 185 -12.46 -24.04 8.77
CA GLY A 185 -13.32 -24.58 9.83
C GLY A 185 -14.28 -23.53 10.43
N GLU A 186 -14.54 -23.64 11.72
CA GLU A 186 -15.37 -22.72 12.51
C GLU A 186 -14.46 -21.79 13.37
N SER A 187 -13.47 -21.16 12.73
CA SER A 187 -12.57 -20.24 13.42
C SER A 187 -13.28 -18.95 13.88
N PHE A 188 -12.68 -18.25 14.83
CA PHE A 188 -13.21 -16.97 15.33
C PHE A 188 -13.34 -15.94 14.20
N LEU A 189 -12.36 -15.86 13.27
CA LEU A 189 -12.38 -14.92 12.16
C LEU A 189 -13.52 -15.24 11.19
N ARG A 190 -13.68 -16.50 10.85
CA ARG A 190 -14.75 -16.93 9.94
C ARG A 190 -16.13 -16.73 10.56
N THR A 191 -16.28 -17.00 11.85
CA THR A 191 -17.53 -16.77 12.60
C THR A 191 -17.87 -15.29 12.66
N PHE A 192 -16.86 -14.42 12.87
CA PHE A 192 -17.04 -12.98 12.83
C PHE A 192 -17.53 -12.48 11.45
N PHE A 193 -16.92 -12.91 10.36
CA PHE A 193 -17.39 -12.53 9.02
C PHE A 193 -18.75 -13.16 8.66
N LYS A 194 -19.09 -14.34 9.19
CA LYS A 194 -20.45 -14.91 9.07
C LYS A 194 -21.50 -14.01 9.75
N ALA A 195 -21.21 -13.47 10.93
CA ALA A 195 -22.10 -12.55 11.63
C ALA A 195 -22.34 -11.26 10.83
N ILE A 196 -21.29 -10.68 10.23
CA ILE A 196 -21.41 -9.52 9.33
C ILE A 196 -22.27 -9.87 8.11
N LYS A 197 -22.02 -11.01 7.46
CA LYS A 197 -22.81 -11.47 6.31
C LYS A 197 -24.29 -11.63 6.67
N ALA A 198 -24.59 -12.22 7.82
CA ALA A 198 -25.95 -12.36 8.33
C ALA A 198 -26.60 -10.97 8.54
N GLY A 199 -25.90 -10.04 9.19
CA GLY A 199 -26.37 -8.68 9.42
C GLY A 199 -26.68 -7.91 8.12
N ILE A 200 -25.91 -8.11 7.05
CA ILE A 200 -26.19 -7.55 5.71
C ILE A 200 -27.45 -8.19 5.12
N GLY A 201 -27.58 -9.51 5.21
CA GLY A 201 -28.72 -10.27 4.71
C GLY A 201 -30.04 -9.92 5.43
N GLU A 202 -29.96 -9.71 6.74
CA GLU A 202 -31.09 -9.35 7.60
C GLU A 202 -31.42 -7.85 7.60
N GLY A 203 -30.57 -7.03 7.00
CA GLY A 203 -30.78 -5.60 6.78
C GLY A 203 -30.42 -4.69 7.97
N SER A 204 -29.77 -5.21 9.02
CA SER A 204 -29.23 -4.41 10.14
C SER A 204 -27.89 -3.73 9.77
N ILE A 205 -27.15 -4.28 8.82
CA ILE A 205 -25.95 -3.67 8.23
C ILE A 205 -26.29 -3.14 6.84
N ARG A 206 -25.88 -1.91 6.53
CA ARG A 206 -26.00 -1.33 5.17
C ARG A 206 -24.90 -1.81 4.27
N THR A 207 -23.66 -1.71 4.74
CA THR A 207 -22.45 -2.02 4.01
C THR A 207 -21.34 -2.43 4.98
N CYS A 208 -20.52 -3.37 4.57
CA CYS A 208 -19.22 -3.64 5.21
C CYS A 208 -18.12 -3.37 4.19
N PHE A 209 -17.39 -2.27 4.35
CA PHE A 209 -16.24 -1.89 3.52
C PHE A 209 -14.94 -2.38 4.17
N CYS A 210 -14.18 -3.17 3.43
CA CYS A 210 -12.89 -3.69 3.90
C CYS A 210 -11.73 -3.14 3.07
N THR A 211 -10.63 -2.79 3.73
CA THR A 211 -9.36 -2.49 3.06
C THR A 211 -8.27 -3.46 3.47
N GLY A 212 -7.36 -3.75 2.55
CA GLY A 212 -6.21 -4.63 2.77
C GLY A 212 -5.18 -4.54 1.67
N VAL A 213 -4.26 -5.48 1.68
CA VAL A 213 -3.18 -5.62 0.67
C VAL A 213 -3.45 -6.84 -0.21
N LEU A 214 -3.66 -8.01 0.38
CA LEU A 214 -3.80 -9.28 -0.32
C LEU A 214 -5.24 -9.79 -0.32
N PRO A 215 -5.72 -10.39 -1.41
CA PRO A 215 -7.03 -11.05 -1.44
C PRO A 215 -7.05 -12.39 -0.72
N VAL A 216 -5.89 -12.98 -0.41
CA VAL A 216 -5.67 -14.36 0.05
C VAL A 216 -6.60 -14.74 1.20
N THR A 217 -6.60 -13.98 2.27
CA THR A 217 -7.44 -14.25 3.45
C THR A 217 -8.93 -14.19 3.12
N MET A 218 -9.36 -13.23 2.31
CA MET A 218 -10.77 -13.10 1.91
C MET A 218 -11.22 -14.29 1.07
N ASP A 219 -10.37 -14.77 0.17
CA ASP A 219 -10.65 -15.91 -0.68
C ASP A 219 -10.59 -17.25 0.09
N ASP A 220 -9.75 -17.36 1.13
CA ASP A 220 -9.69 -18.54 2.01
C ASP A 220 -10.88 -18.60 2.98
N LEU A 221 -11.44 -17.46 3.42
CA LEU A 221 -12.68 -17.42 4.21
C LEU A 221 -13.90 -18.00 3.47
N THR A 222 -13.86 -18.04 2.14
CA THR A 222 -14.81 -18.73 1.23
C THR A 222 -16.29 -18.58 1.63
N SER A 223 -16.92 -19.68 2.11
CA SER A 223 -18.34 -19.70 2.47
C SER A 223 -18.68 -18.81 3.66
N GLY A 224 -17.70 -18.41 4.48
CA GLY A 224 -17.89 -17.50 5.60
C GLY A 224 -18.29 -16.10 5.12
N TYR A 225 -17.67 -15.60 4.02
CA TYR A 225 -17.93 -14.26 3.50
C TYR A 225 -17.98 -14.20 1.95
N ASN A 226 -18.67 -15.11 1.32
CA ASN A 226 -18.79 -15.20 -0.14
C ASN A 226 -19.58 -14.05 -0.82
N ILE A 227 -19.97 -13.04 -0.07
CA ILE A 227 -20.62 -11.81 -0.57
C ILE A 227 -19.61 -10.70 -0.89
N ALA A 228 -18.33 -10.89 -0.54
CA ALA A 228 -17.28 -9.93 -0.78
C ALA A 228 -17.10 -9.66 -2.29
N GLU A 229 -16.99 -8.38 -2.64
CA GLU A 229 -16.70 -7.93 -4.00
C GLU A 229 -15.40 -7.15 -4.03
N ILE A 230 -14.36 -7.73 -4.65
CA ILE A 230 -13.06 -7.06 -4.81
C ILE A 230 -13.17 -6.01 -5.89
N LEU A 231 -12.97 -4.74 -5.51
CA LEU A 231 -13.10 -3.58 -6.40
C LEU A 231 -11.78 -3.17 -7.07
N THR A 232 -10.67 -3.71 -6.63
CA THR A 232 -9.30 -3.32 -7.02
C THR A 232 -9.08 -3.24 -8.52
N LEU A 233 -9.63 -4.19 -9.28
CA LEU A 233 -9.47 -4.30 -10.73
C LEU A 233 -10.69 -3.76 -11.52
N LYS A 234 -11.60 -3.02 -10.87
CA LYS A 234 -12.73 -2.38 -11.54
C LYS A 234 -12.32 -1.00 -12.05
N PRO A 235 -12.65 -0.62 -13.29
CA PRO A 235 -12.23 0.65 -13.89
C PRO A 235 -12.62 1.90 -13.07
N ASP A 236 -13.83 1.89 -12.49
CA ASP A 236 -14.34 3.00 -11.70
C ASP A 236 -13.48 3.34 -10.45
N PHE A 237 -12.58 2.44 -10.02
CA PHE A 237 -11.82 2.57 -8.78
C PHE A 237 -10.29 2.65 -8.97
N THR A 238 -9.82 2.73 -10.20
CA THR A 238 -8.37 2.75 -10.48
C THR A 238 -7.67 3.91 -9.79
N GLU A 239 -8.25 5.10 -9.80
CA GLU A 239 -7.69 6.33 -9.24
C GLU A 239 -8.26 6.69 -7.85
N MET A 240 -9.02 5.80 -7.19
CA MET A 240 -9.61 6.10 -5.88
C MET A 240 -8.56 6.33 -4.79
N LEU A 241 -7.39 5.70 -4.89
CA LEU A 241 -6.23 5.94 -4.04
C LEU A 241 -4.96 6.08 -4.89
N GLY A 242 -3.94 6.71 -4.30
CA GLY A 242 -2.76 7.17 -5.02
C GLY A 242 -2.99 8.56 -5.62
N PHE A 243 -1.93 9.18 -6.14
CA PHE A 243 -2.05 10.45 -6.86
C PHE A 243 -1.85 10.22 -8.36
N ASN A 244 -2.71 10.79 -9.18
CA ASN A 244 -2.47 10.86 -10.61
C ASN A 244 -1.46 12.00 -10.93
N HIS A 245 -1.05 12.11 -12.19
CA HIS A 245 -0.05 13.09 -12.60
C HIS A 245 -0.49 14.53 -12.36
N GLU A 246 -1.75 14.85 -12.57
CA GLU A 246 -2.28 16.20 -12.36
C GLU A 246 -2.26 16.57 -10.88
N GLU A 247 -2.77 15.70 -10.02
CA GLU A 247 -2.78 15.86 -8.56
C GLU A 247 -1.37 15.98 -7.99
N ALA A 248 -0.44 15.15 -8.45
CA ALA A 248 0.97 15.18 -8.02
C ALA A 248 1.68 16.46 -8.49
N ALA A 249 1.42 16.92 -9.73
CA ALA A 249 1.99 18.14 -10.27
C ALA A 249 1.49 19.39 -9.53
N GLU A 250 0.20 19.43 -9.19
CA GLU A 250 -0.37 20.52 -8.38
C GLU A 250 0.24 20.55 -6.98
N TYR A 251 0.39 19.38 -6.35
CA TYR A 251 1.03 19.27 -5.03
C TYR A 251 2.50 19.71 -5.09
N LEU A 252 3.26 19.30 -6.11
CA LEU A 252 4.63 19.77 -6.30
C LEU A 252 4.71 21.29 -6.46
N ARG A 253 3.85 21.91 -7.30
CA ARG A 253 3.80 23.36 -7.45
C ARG A 253 3.51 24.08 -6.14
N TYR A 254 2.57 23.54 -5.34
CA TYR A 254 2.25 24.07 -4.02
C TYR A 254 3.48 24.05 -3.10
N VAL A 255 4.18 22.91 -3.04
CA VAL A 255 5.36 22.74 -2.17
C VAL A 255 6.53 23.63 -2.62
N ILE A 256 6.78 23.72 -3.93
CA ILE A 256 7.82 24.61 -4.48
C ILE A 256 7.53 26.08 -4.12
N ARG A 257 6.30 26.55 -4.33
CA ARG A 257 5.92 27.93 -3.98
C ARG A 257 6.09 28.22 -2.50
N LYS A 258 5.80 27.25 -1.65
CA LYS A 258 5.84 27.45 -0.20
C LYS A 258 7.23 27.32 0.41
N TYR A 259 8.07 26.45 -0.12
CA TYR A 259 9.35 26.06 0.49
C TYR A 259 10.56 26.15 -0.46
N GLY A 260 10.34 26.18 -1.76
CA GLY A 260 11.38 25.93 -2.77
C GLY A 260 12.16 27.18 -3.24
N ASN A 261 11.76 28.38 -2.86
CA ASN A 261 12.40 29.67 -3.23
C ASN A 261 12.64 29.92 -4.74
N ASN A 262 12.39 28.96 -5.63
CA ASN A 262 12.58 29.08 -7.08
C ASN A 262 11.63 28.15 -7.86
N GLU A 263 10.66 28.75 -8.57
CA GLU A 263 9.68 28.04 -9.40
C GLU A 263 10.30 27.39 -10.65
N ASP A 264 11.48 27.81 -11.09
CA ASP A 264 12.18 27.28 -12.26
C ASP A 264 12.64 25.81 -12.08
N ARG A 265 12.57 25.29 -10.86
CA ARG A 265 12.96 23.91 -10.54
C ARG A 265 11.87 22.86 -10.78
N PHE A 266 10.71 23.27 -11.27
CA PHE A 266 9.58 22.31 -11.41
C PHE A 266 9.94 21.13 -12.31
N ASP A 267 10.50 21.35 -13.49
CA ASP A 267 10.79 20.26 -14.46
C ASP A 267 11.85 19.29 -13.94
N GLU A 268 12.87 19.81 -13.23
CA GLU A 268 13.89 19.00 -12.55
C GLU A 268 13.26 18.10 -11.50
N LEU A 269 12.48 18.68 -10.58
CA LEU A 269 11.85 17.96 -9.48
C LEU A 269 10.74 17.03 -9.97
N TRP A 270 10.00 17.44 -11.01
CA TRP A 270 9.00 16.59 -11.65
C TRP A 270 9.62 15.32 -12.22
N THR A 271 10.72 15.47 -12.99
CA THR A 271 11.46 14.31 -13.52
C THR A 271 11.95 13.40 -12.40
N LEU A 272 12.45 13.96 -11.32
CA LEU A 272 12.94 13.23 -10.17
C LEU A 272 11.83 12.41 -9.51
N ILE A 273 10.68 13.01 -9.18
CA ILE A 273 9.58 12.32 -8.50
C ILE A 273 8.88 11.28 -9.39
N VAL A 274 8.77 11.55 -10.70
CA VAL A 274 8.21 10.58 -11.65
C VAL A 274 9.08 9.33 -11.70
N ASN A 275 10.39 9.48 -11.84
CA ASN A 275 11.30 8.35 -11.93
C ASN A 275 11.33 7.51 -10.64
N ASN A 276 11.18 8.14 -9.47
CA ASN A 276 11.33 7.46 -8.19
C ASN A 276 10.02 6.92 -7.62
N TYR A 277 8.86 7.52 -7.91
CA TYR A 277 7.63 7.24 -7.15
C TYR A 277 6.39 6.96 -7.98
N ASP A 278 6.41 7.23 -9.29
CA ASP A 278 5.30 6.94 -10.21
C ASP A 278 5.27 5.47 -10.64
N GLY A 279 4.38 5.13 -11.55
CA GLY A 279 4.39 3.88 -12.32
C GLY A 279 3.40 2.83 -11.89
N TYR A 280 2.67 2.99 -10.80
CA TYR A 280 1.70 2.00 -10.35
C TYR A 280 0.44 2.00 -11.22
N ARG A 281 0.17 0.89 -11.91
CA ARG A 281 -1.06 0.68 -12.69
C ARG A 281 -1.86 -0.49 -12.15
N PHE A 282 -3.15 -0.26 -11.97
CA PHE A 282 -4.09 -1.27 -11.45
C PHE A 282 -4.97 -1.88 -12.54
N LEU A 283 -4.91 -1.35 -13.75
CA LEU A 283 -5.38 -1.96 -14.99
C LEU A 283 -4.35 -1.70 -16.10
N PRO A 284 -4.24 -2.61 -17.09
CA PRO A 284 -3.23 -2.49 -18.15
C PRO A 284 -3.25 -1.18 -18.92
N ASN A 285 -4.44 -0.63 -19.14
CA ASN A 285 -4.65 0.62 -19.89
C ASN A 285 -4.93 1.84 -18.99
N ALA A 286 -4.79 1.70 -17.65
CA ALA A 286 -4.97 2.82 -16.74
C ALA A 286 -3.74 3.74 -16.74
N HIS A 287 -3.94 5.00 -16.40
CA HIS A 287 -2.85 5.91 -16.13
C HIS A 287 -2.03 5.46 -14.93
N PRO A 288 -0.72 5.64 -14.95
CA PRO A 288 0.12 5.35 -13.80
C PRO A 288 -0.21 6.30 -12.65
N LEU A 289 0.01 5.80 -11.44
CA LEU A 289 -0.23 6.53 -10.19
C LEU A 289 1.02 6.56 -9.33
N PHE A 290 1.18 7.64 -8.60
CA PHE A 290 2.14 7.73 -7.51
C PHE A 290 1.61 7.03 -6.26
N ASN A 291 2.49 6.36 -5.53
CA ASN A 291 2.20 6.00 -4.15
C ASN A 291 2.13 7.27 -3.29
N SER A 292 0.94 7.59 -2.79
CA SER A 292 0.65 8.87 -2.15
C SER A 292 1.49 9.14 -0.91
N THR A 293 1.70 8.13 -0.06
CA THR A 293 2.46 8.31 1.18
C THR A 293 3.96 8.48 0.91
N ILE A 294 4.49 7.74 -0.08
CA ILE A 294 5.91 7.86 -0.44
C ILE A 294 6.19 9.22 -1.06
N LEU A 295 5.31 9.69 -1.94
CA LEU A 295 5.45 11.03 -2.52
C LEU A 295 5.31 12.12 -1.45
N THR A 296 4.39 11.95 -0.49
CA THR A 296 4.24 12.89 0.63
C THR A 296 5.49 12.89 1.53
N TYR A 297 6.15 11.75 1.72
CA TYR A 297 7.43 11.68 2.43
C TYR A 297 8.51 12.54 1.75
N PHE A 298 8.63 12.45 0.42
CA PHE A 298 9.53 13.33 -0.33
C PHE A 298 9.21 14.81 -0.10
N PHE A 299 7.95 15.21 -0.24
CA PHE A 299 7.54 16.60 -0.06
C PHE A 299 7.78 17.13 1.36
N LYS A 300 7.59 16.28 2.37
CA LYS A 300 7.90 16.61 3.76
C LYS A 300 9.40 16.91 3.93
N ASN A 301 10.26 16.00 3.49
CA ASN A 301 11.71 16.19 3.58
C ASN A 301 12.18 17.40 2.78
N PHE A 302 11.63 17.62 1.58
CA PHE A 302 11.90 18.81 0.77
C PHE A 302 11.55 20.10 1.52
N ALA A 303 10.42 20.14 2.22
CA ALA A 303 10.02 21.29 3.03
C ALA A 303 10.94 21.48 4.24
N GLU A 304 11.31 20.42 4.96
CA GLU A 304 12.23 20.44 6.10
C GLU A 304 13.64 20.93 5.69
N LEU A 305 14.08 20.58 4.49
CA LEU A 305 15.36 21.02 3.90
C LEU A 305 15.27 22.38 3.19
N SER A 306 14.19 23.16 3.40
CA SER A 306 13.98 24.47 2.79
C SER A 306 14.15 24.46 1.27
N GLY A 307 13.61 23.44 0.60
CA GLY A 307 13.68 23.26 -0.85
C GLY A 307 14.89 22.44 -1.33
N GLY A 308 15.61 21.80 -0.42
CA GLY A 308 16.63 20.80 -0.74
C GLY A 308 16.04 19.45 -1.11
N VAL A 309 16.67 18.74 -2.02
CA VAL A 309 16.32 17.34 -2.32
C VAL A 309 16.86 16.47 -1.20
N PRO A 310 16.06 15.52 -0.63
CA PRO A 310 16.55 14.63 0.41
C PRO A 310 17.62 13.67 -0.13
N ASP A 311 18.61 13.38 0.71
CA ASP A 311 19.68 12.44 0.38
C ASP A 311 19.14 11.02 0.20
N GLU A 312 18.17 10.62 1.02
CA GLU A 312 17.48 9.34 0.91
C GLU A 312 16.13 9.51 0.23
N MET A 313 16.00 8.97 -0.98
CA MET A 313 14.76 8.96 -1.76
C MET A 313 13.78 7.89 -1.26
N VAL A 314 14.22 6.96 -0.42
CA VAL A 314 13.46 5.81 0.05
C VAL A 314 13.33 5.85 1.57
N ASP A 315 12.10 5.87 2.06
CA ASP A 315 11.82 5.67 3.48
C ASP A 315 12.27 4.26 3.91
N GLU A 316 13.06 4.15 5.00
CA GLU A 316 13.52 2.86 5.56
C GLU A 316 12.39 1.86 5.81
N ASN A 317 11.21 2.35 6.11
CA ASN A 317 10.03 1.49 6.28
C ASN A 317 9.55 0.82 4.98
N LEU A 318 9.97 1.23 3.78
CA LEU A 318 9.72 0.51 2.52
C LEU A 318 10.47 -0.82 2.47
N ARG A 319 11.57 -0.92 3.19
CA ARG A 319 12.37 -2.16 3.28
C ARG A 319 11.64 -3.31 3.97
N THR A 320 10.52 -3.05 4.67
CA THR A 320 9.74 -4.13 5.33
C THR A 320 9.12 -5.12 4.33
N ASP A 321 8.90 -4.72 3.10
CA ASP A 321 8.33 -5.57 2.07
C ASP A 321 9.32 -6.62 1.53
N VAL A 322 10.61 -6.46 1.80
CA VAL A 322 11.67 -7.47 1.50
C VAL A 322 11.39 -8.82 2.17
N ASN A 323 10.73 -8.84 3.33
CA ASN A 323 10.36 -10.10 3.99
C ASN A 323 9.42 -10.96 3.14
N TRP A 324 8.53 -10.35 2.36
CA TRP A 324 7.70 -11.07 1.40
C TRP A 324 8.50 -11.63 0.24
N ILE A 325 9.43 -10.85 -0.31
CA ILE A 325 10.31 -11.33 -1.39
C ILE A 325 11.11 -12.54 -0.88
N ARG A 326 11.69 -12.44 0.31
CA ARG A 326 12.42 -13.57 0.94
C ARG A 326 11.53 -14.79 1.12
N ARG A 327 10.31 -14.60 1.67
CA ARG A 327 9.36 -15.69 1.90
C ARG A 327 9.00 -16.40 0.59
N LEU A 328 8.68 -15.65 -0.46
CA LEU A 328 8.34 -16.19 -1.77
C LEU A 328 9.55 -16.88 -2.42
N THR A 329 10.74 -16.25 -2.39
CA THR A 329 11.96 -16.81 -2.99
C THR A 329 12.38 -18.12 -2.35
N ILE A 330 12.23 -18.27 -1.03
CA ILE A 330 12.58 -19.51 -0.33
C ILE A 330 11.55 -20.63 -0.60
N THR A 331 10.29 -20.26 -0.78
CA THR A 331 9.19 -21.24 -0.89
C THR A 331 9.02 -21.78 -2.30
N LEU A 332 9.36 -20.99 -3.33
CA LEU A 332 9.10 -21.32 -4.74
C LEU A 332 10.37 -21.79 -5.46
N GLU A 333 10.31 -22.95 -6.09
CA GLU A 333 11.46 -23.54 -6.79
C GLU A 333 12.00 -22.64 -7.91
N ASN A 334 11.12 -21.94 -8.65
CA ASN A 334 11.48 -21.08 -9.78
C ASN A 334 11.63 -19.59 -9.40
N ALA A 335 11.55 -19.24 -8.13
CA ALA A 335 11.56 -17.83 -7.71
C ALA A 335 12.86 -17.13 -8.06
N LYS A 336 14.01 -17.85 -8.09
CA LYS A 336 15.30 -17.27 -8.49
C LYS A 336 15.31 -16.90 -9.98
N GLU A 337 14.75 -17.74 -10.84
CA GLU A 337 14.67 -17.47 -12.29
C GLU A 337 13.76 -16.27 -12.56
N MET A 338 12.65 -16.18 -11.84
CA MET A 338 11.73 -15.04 -11.95
C MET A 338 12.35 -13.75 -11.40
N LEU A 339 13.14 -13.85 -10.34
CA LEU A 339 13.90 -12.72 -9.81
C LEU A 339 14.99 -12.27 -10.81
N ASP A 340 15.70 -13.23 -11.44
CA ASP A 340 16.64 -12.94 -12.54
C ASP A 340 15.91 -12.17 -13.67
N ALA A 341 14.77 -12.67 -14.15
CA ALA A 341 14.00 -12.01 -15.20
C ALA A 341 13.58 -10.58 -14.79
N LEU A 342 13.12 -10.39 -13.57
CA LEU A 342 12.67 -9.08 -13.08
C LEU A 342 13.83 -8.08 -12.92
N VAL A 343 14.99 -8.55 -12.43
CA VAL A 343 16.13 -7.67 -12.16
C VAL A 343 16.99 -7.45 -13.41
N ILE A 344 17.18 -8.48 -14.24
CA ILE A 344 18.02 -8.42 -15.44
C ILE A 344 17.21 -7.90 -16.63
N ASP A 345 16.07 -8.54 -16.96
CA ASP A 345 15.26 -8.19 -18.12
C ASP A 345 14.26 -7.06 -17.82
N GLY A 346 13.92 -6.85 -16.53
CA GLY A 346 12.99 -5.83 -16.10
C GLY A 346 11.51 -6.20 -16.29
N GLU A 347 11.21 -7.42 -16.72
CA GLU A 347 9.87 -7.85 -17.13
C GLU A 347 9.53 -9.24 -16.58
N LEU A 348 8.26 -9.43 -16.19
CA LEU A 348 7.68 -10.74 -15.88
C LEU A 348 6.44 -10.99 -16.74
N ILE A 349 6.34 -12.16 -17.31
CA ILE A 349 5.14 -12.60 -18.04
C ILE A 349 4.09 -13.06 -17.01
N TYR A 350 2.83 -12.68 -17.21
CA TYR A 350 1.71 -13.09 -16.39
C TYR A 350 0.48 -13.43 -17.25
N SER A 351 -0.49 -14.11 -16.63
CA SER A 351 -1.79 -14.43 -17.23
C SER A 351 -2.87 -13.50 -16.69
N GLN A 352 -3.56 -12.76 -17.56
CA GLN A 352 -4.65 -11.89 -17.16
C GLN A 352 -5.83 -12.62 -16.47
N PRO A 353 -6.25 -13.84 -16.88
CA PRO A 353 -7.21 -14.64 -16.14
C PRO A 353 -6.79 -14.92 -14.71
N ASP A 354 -5.50 -15.14 -14.46
CA ASP A 354 -4.99 -15.45 -13.12
C ASP A 354 -5.11 -14.25 -12.19
N LEU A 355 -4.83 -13.04 -12.68
CA LEU A 355 -5.00 -11.81 -11.92
C LEU A 355 -6.45 -11.56 -11.48
N ARG A 356 -7.43 -12.06 -12.26
CA ARG A 356 -8.87 -11.92 -11.97
C ARG A 356 -9.49 -13.11 -11.25
N SER A 357 -8.74 -14.20 -11.12
CA SER A 357 -9.21 -15.41 -10.43
C SER A 357 -9.23 -15.23 -8.92
N LYS A 358 -9.94 -16.12 -8.22
CA LYS A 358 -9.77 -16.24 -6.77
C LYS A 358 -8.33 -16.56 -6.46
N PHE A 359 -7.78 -15.91 -5.45
CA PHE A 359 -6.37 -15.92 -5.14
C PHE A 359 -6.13 -16.28 -3.66
N ASN A 360 -6.27 -17.58 -3.37
CA ASN A 360 -6.10 -18.17 -2.05
C ASN A 360 -4.62 -18.42 -1.71
N LYS A 361 -4.35 -18.91 -0.48
CA LYS A 361 -2.99 -19.23 -0.01
C LYS A 361 -2.25 -20.19 -0.95
N GLN A 362 -2.93 -21.23 -1.48
CA GLN A 362 -2.28 -22.20 -2.36
C GLN A 362 -1.73 -21.52 -3.62
N LYS A 363 -2.53 -20.66 -4.26
CA LYS A 363 -2.10 -19.89 -5.44
C LYS A 363 -1.03 -18.86 -5.09
N PHE A 364 -1.13 -18.23 -3.92
CA PHE A 364 -0.15 -17.23 -3.48
C PHE A 364 1.28 -17.80 -3.40
N PHE A 365 1.41 -19.08 -3.05
CA PHE A 365 2.68 -19.79 -3.00
C PHE A 365 2.88 -20.77 -4.18
N ASP A 366 2.18 -20.56 -5.29
CA ASP A 366 2.34 -21.33 -6.52
C ASP A 366 3.27 -20.59 -7.48
N PRO A 367 4.30 -21.23 -8.04
CA PRO A 367 5.23 -20.60 -9.00
C PRO A 367 4.54 -19.94 -10.19
N ASP A 368 3.48 -20.51 -10.72
CA ASP A 368 2.76 -19.97 -11.87
C ASP A 368 2.04 -18.65 -11.54
N PHE A 369 1.72 -18.42 -10.26
CA PHE A 369 1.07 -17.19 -9.77
C PHE A 369 2.04 -16.17 -9.16
N TYR A 370 3.34 -16.42 -9.17
CA TYR A 370 4.32 -15.52 -8.58
C TYR A 370 4.21 -14.05 -9.04
N PRO A 371 4.03 -13.75 -10.35
CA PRO A 371 3.85 -12.38 -10.80
C PRO A 371 2.62 -11.70 -10.17
N VAL A 372 1.53 -12.46 -9.98
CA VAL A 372 0.29 -11.96 -9.35
C VAL A 372 0.50 -11.69 -7.85
N SER A 373 1.27 -12.55 -7.17
CA SER A 373 1.66 -12.34 -5.76
C SER A 373 2.44 -11.04 -5.60
N LEU A 374 3.43 -10.79 -6.46
CA LEU A 374 4.22 -9.57 -6.46
C LEU A 374 3.38 -8.33 -6.79
N TYR A 375 2.43 -8.45 -7.70
CA TYR A 375 1.53 -7.36 -8.06
C TYR A 375 0.69 -6.88 -6.86
N TYR A 376 0.02 -7.79 -6.14
CA TYR A 376 -0.78 -7.41 -4.97
C TYR A 376 0.07 -6.82 -3.83
N LEU A 377 1.29 -7.29 -3.68
CA LEU A 377 2.26 -6.72 -2.72
C LEU A 377 2.75 -5.32 -3.16
N GLY A 378 2.47 -4.89 -4.38
CA GLY A 378 2.93 -3.61 -4.94
C GLY A 378 4.41 -3.61 -5.34
N MET A 379 4.96 -4.79 -5.55
CA MET A 379 6.35 -4.98 -5.96
C MET A 379 6.52 -4.93 -7.48
N THR A 380 5.45 -5.26 -8.21
CA THR A 380 5.36 -5.11 -9.67
C THR A 380 4.12 -4.32 -10.03
N THR A 381 4.06 -3.86 -11.27
CA THR A 381 2.93 -3.15 -11.85
C THR A 381 2.63 -3.65 -13.27
N LEU A 382 1.44 -3.38 -13.77
CA LEU A 382 1.03 -3.81 -15.11
C LEU A 382 1.64 -2.89 -16.17
N LYS A 383 2.45 -3.46 -17.09
CA LYS A 383 2.89 -2.76 -18.30
C LYS A 383 1.78 -2.84 -19.36
N ASP A 384 1.29 -4.05 -19.59
CA ASP A 384 0.20 -4.36 -20.53
C ASP A 384 -0.60 -5.59 -20.05
N ASN A 385 -1.32 -6.27 -20.95
CA ASN A 385 -2.14 -7.44 -20.64
C ASN A 385 -1.34 -8.72 -20.35
N TYR A 386 -0.03 -8.74 -20.58
CA TYR A 386 0.82 -9.93 -20.54
C TYR A 386 2.09 -9.73 -19.71
N VAL A 387 2.48 -8.50 -19.49
CA VAL A 387 3.77 -8.15 -18.89
C VAL A 387 3.59 -7.28 -17.66
N MET A 388 4.27 -7.65 -16.59
CA MET A 388 4.49 -6.85 -15.39
C MET A 388 5.93 -6.37 -15.34
N VAL A 389 6.15 -5.18 -14.78
CA VAL A 389 7.45 -4.52 -14.61
C VAL A 389 7.62 -3.98 -13.21
N LEU A 390 8.82 -3.58 -12.85
CA LEU A 390 9.04 -2.78 -11.63
C LEU A 390 8.46 -1.36 -11.85
N PRO A 391 7.70 -0.83 -10.89
CA PRO A 391 7.00 0.44 -11.11
C PRO A 391 7.93 1.64 -11.27
N ASN A 392 9.04 1.68 -10.53
CA ASN A 392 9.91 2.86 -10.46
C ASN A 392 11.30 2.52 -9.91
N LEU A 393 12.18 3.51 -9.87
CA LEU A 393 13.56 3.34 -9.36
C LEU A 393 13.61 2.92 -7.89
N THR A 394 12.67 3.36 -7.07
CA THR A 394 12.57 2.94 -5.66
C THR A 394 12.34 1.43 -5.55
N ALA A 395 11.41 0.87 -6.33
CA ALA A 395 11.18 -0.56 -6.37
C ALA A 395 12.39 -1.31 -6.93
N GLN A 396 13.02 -0.77 -7.99
CA GLN A 396 14.24 -1.35 -8.57
C GLN A 396 15.38 -1.43 -7.56
N SER A 397 15.58 -0.37 -6.77
CA SER A 397 16.60 -0.33 -5.72
C SER A 397 16.38 -1.44 -4.66
N ILE A 398 15.13 -1.63 -4.21
CA ILE A 398 14.79 -2.68 -3.25
C ILE A 398 15.10 -4.07 -3.83
N TYR A 399 14.73 -4.34 -5.06
CA TYR A 399 15.00 -5.62 -5.72
C TYR A 399 16.49 -5.84 -5.96
N MET A 400 17.22 -4.81 -6.39
CA MET A 400 18.66 -4.88 -6.61
C MET A 400 19.41 -5.19 -5.30
N ASN A 401 19.03 -4.56 -4.21
CA ASN A 401 19.61 -4.83 -2.89
C ASN A 401 19.38 -6.29 -2.46
N TYR A 402 18.17 -6.79 -2.63
CA TYR A 402 17.87 -8.18 -2.32
C TYR A 402 18.60 -9.15 -3.25
N TYR A 403 18.73 -8.82 -4.54
CA TYR A 403 19.48 -9.61 -5.52
C TYR A 403 20.97 -9.67 -5.18
N ASN A 404 21.55 -8.56 -4.76
CA ASN A 404 22.93 -8.50 -4.27
C ASN A 404 23.11 -9.40 -3.03
N GLU A 405 22.18 -9.32 -2.06
CA GLU A 405 22.21 -10.18 -0.86
C GLU A 405 22.20 -11.68 -1.23
N LEU A 406 21.30 -12.10 -2.14
CA LEU A 406 21.19 -13.49 -2.59
C LEU A 406 22.44 -13.99 -3.30
N ASN A 407 23.09 -13.15 -4.08
CA ASN A 407 24.31 -13.50 -4.81
C ASN A 407 25.58 -13.22 -4.00
N GLN A 408 25.45 -12.81 -2.73
CA GLN A 408 26.57 -12.48 -1.81
C GLN A 408 27.49 -11.38 -2.36
N ILE A 409 26.91 -10.43 -3.11
CA ILE A 409 27.63 -9.29 -3.67
C ILE A 409 27.85 -8.27 -2.56
N SER A 410 29.09 -7.92 -2.32
CA SER A 410 29.45 -6.85 -1.40
C SER A 410 29.30 -5.49 -2.09
N ASP A 411 28.60 -4.59 -1.42
CA ASP A 411 28.45 -3.20 -1.81
C ASP A 411 29.33 -2.25 -0.96
N ASP A 412 30.52 -2.71 -0.60
CA ASP A 412 31.43 -1.92 0.24
C ASP A 412 31.77 -0.57 -0.40
N ALA A 413 31.19 0.46 0.20
CA ALA A 413 31.33 1.84 -0.19
C ALA A 413 32.79 2.31 -0.33
N ARG A 414 33.67 1.76 0.46
CA ARG A 414 35.07 2.25 0.58
C ARG A 414 35.85 2.12 -0.71
N CYS A 415 35.56 1.12 -1.53
CA CYS A 415 36.26 0.93 -2.81
C CYS A 415 35.88 1.99 -3.86
N PHE A 416 34.69 2.60 -3.74
CA PHE A 416 34.24 3.62 -4.69
C PHE A 416 34.64 5.05 -4.31
N VAL A 417 34.95 5.34 -3.06
CA VAL A 417 35.25 6.70 -2.57
C VAL A 417 36.38 7.40 -3.34
N PRO A 418 37.53 6.75 -3.70
CA PRO A 418 38.57 7.42 -4.46
C PRO A 418 38.12 7.84 -5.87
N ALA A 419 37.44 6.95 -6.58
CA ALA A 419 36.92 7.23 -7.92
C ALA A 419 35.84 8.31 -7.88
N TYR A 420 35.04 8.31 -6.84
CA TYR A 420 34.06 9.34 -6.55
C TYR A 420 34.66 10.73 -6.41
N ARG A 421 35.73 10.85 -5.60
CA ARG A 421 36.44 12.12 -5.44
C ARG A 421 36.99 12.62 -6.77
N LEU A 422 37.59 11.74 -7.57
CA LEU A 422 38.06 12.10 -8.91
C LEU A 422 36.95 12.60 -9.83
N PHE A 423 35.78 11.97 -9.76
CA PHE A 423 34.61 12.45 -10.51
C PHE A 423 34.14 13.81 -10.02
N MET A 424 34.07 14.02 -8.72
CA MET A 424 33.61 15.28 -8.13
C MET A 424 34.57 16.45 -8.42
N ASP A 425 35.87 16.22 -8.20
CA ASP A 425 36.89 17.28 -8.30
C ASP A 425 37.28 17.56 -9.75
N HIS A 426 37.31 16.55 -10.58
CA HIS A 426 37.90 16.62 -11.93
C HIS A 426 36.97 16.19 -13.06
N ARG A 427 35.72 15.80 -12.75
CA ARG A 427 34.75 15.30 -13.72
C ARG A 427 35.24 14.07 -14.52
N LYS A 428 36.13 13.27 -13.97
CA LYS A 428 36.64 12.05 -14.57
C LYS A 428 35.70 10.89 -14.27
N LEU A 429 34.99 10.42 -15.29
CA LEU A 429 34.02 9.32 -15.17
C LEU A 429 34.67 7.94 -15.26
N GLU A 430 35.77 7.84 -16.05
CA GLU A 430 36.44 6.57 -16.32
C GLU A 430 36.79 5.77 -15.07
N PRO A 431 37.42 6.35 -14.00
CA PRO A 431 37.74 5.57 -12.80
C PRO A 431 36.51 5.04 -12.08
N LEU A 432 35.39 5.71 -12.18
CA LEU A 432 34.14 5.29 -11.55
C LEU A 432 33.53 4.09 -12.31
N VAL A 433 33.55 4.12 -13.63
CA VAL A 433 33.12 3.03 -14.48
C VAL A 433 34.03 1.81 -14.34
N GLU A 434 35.36 2.00 -14.33
CA GLU A 434 36.32 0.93 -14.10
C GLU A 434 36.12 0.22 -12.76
N ASN A 435 35.90 1.01 -11.68
CA ASN A 435 35.61 0.45 -10.36
C ASN A 435 34.28 -0.30 -10.36
N TYR A 436 33.26 0.20 -11.00
CA TYR A 436 31.96 -0.49 -11.10
C TYR A 436 32.13 -1.86 -11.77
N PHE A 437 32.84 -1.95 -12.88
CA PHE A 437 33.08 -3.22 -13.55
C PHE A 437 33.94 -4.18 -12.73
N LYS A 438 34.99 -3.67 -12.10
CA LYS A 438 35.93 -4.49 -11.35
C LYS A 438 35.42 -4.91 -10.00
N GLU A 439 34.95 -3.96 -9.20
CA GLU A 439 34.65 -4.14 -7.77
C GLU A 439 33.18 -4.54 -7.52
N TYR A 440 32.28 -4.28 -8.49
CA TYR A 440 30.88 -4.66 -8.37
C TYR A 440 30.51 -5.80 -9.31
N LEU A 441 30.54 -5.57 -10.65
CA LEU A 441 30.16 -6.61 -11.60
C LEU A 441 31.08 -7.83 -11.55
N GLY A 442 32.37 -7.64 -11.29
CA GLY A 442 33.32 -8.74 -11.15
C GLY A 442 33.07 -9.73 -10.02
N GLN A 443 32.18 -9.39 -9.06
CA GLN A 443 31.77 -10.28 -7.98
C GLN A 443 30.70 -11.29 -8.41
N PHE A 444 29.95 -11.02 -9.50
CA PHE A 444 28.87 -11.89 -9.92
C PHE A 444 29.38 -13.23 -10.42
N PRO A 445 28.73 -14.36 -10.08
CA PRO A 445 29.03 -15.66 -10.66
C PRO A 445 28.90 -15.64 -12.19
N ALA A 446 29.73 -16.43 -12.90
CA ALA A 446 29.74 -16.49 -14.35
C ALA A 446 28.32 -16.73 -14.96
N GLN A 447 27.54 -17.60 -14.33
CA GLN A 447 26.16 -17.91 -14.75
C GLN A 447 25.21 -16.70 -14.72
N VAL A 448 25.44 -15.75 -13.79
CA VAL A 448 24.69 -14.50 -13.71
C VAL A 448 25.30 -13.49 -14.67
N PHE A 449 26.62 -13.41 -14.71
CA PHE A 449 27.35 -12.47 -15.58
C PHE A 449 26.99 -12.67 -17.06
N ASP A 450 26.85 -13.90 -17.50
CA ASP A 450 26.47 -14.24 -18.87
C ASP A 450 25.03 -13.78 -19.25
N LYS A 451 24.18 -13.50 -18.27
CA LYS A 451 22.80 -12.98 -18.44
C LYS A 451 22.70 -11.46 -18.37
N ILE A 452 23.74 -10.77 -17.88
CA ILE A 452 23.73 -9.33 -17.68
C ILE A 452 23.52 -8.62 -19.02
N ASN A 453 22.54 -7.74 -19.05
CA ASN A 453 22.19 -6.93 -20.20
C ASN A 453 22.23 -5.42 -19.87
N GLU A 454 21.92 -4.57 -20.85
CA GLU A 454 21.91 -3.12 -20.69
C GLU A 454 20.99 -2.65 -19.54
N ASN A 455 19.81 -3.26 -19.39
CA ASN A 455 18.87 -2.89 -18.33
C ASN A 455 19.49 -3.14 -16.94
N PHE A 456 20.11 -4.30 -16.74
CA PHE A 456 20.80 -4.62 -15.49
C PHE A 456 21.93 -3.62 -15.19
N ILE A 457 22.77 -3.33 -16.18
CA ILE A 457 23.90 -2.39 -16.01
C ILE A 457 23.33 -1.01 -15.64
N ARG A 458 22.33 -0.55 -16.35
CA ARG A 458 21.70 0.75 -16.06
C ARG A 458 21.15 0.82 -14.63
N CYS A 459 20.40 -0.19 -14.19
CA CYS A 459 19.77 -0.21 -12.88
C CYS A 459 20.79 -0.36 -11.75
N SER A 460 21.73 -1.27 -11.88
CA SER A 460 22.76 -1.53 -10.85
C SER A 460 23.80 -0.41 -10.77
N PHE A 461 24.20 0.17 -11.90
CA PHE A 461 25.08 1.33 -11.93
C PHE A 461 24.40 2.55 -11.26
N TYR A 462 23.11 2.78 -11.56
CA TYR A 462 22.31 3.80 -10.87
C TYR A 462 22.29 3.54 -9.36
N GLU A 463 22.00 2.32 -8.94
CA GLU A 463 21.91 1.96 -7.52
C GLU A 463 23.25 2.18 -6.80
N VAL A 464 24.35 1.71 -7.37
CA VAL A 464 25.69 1.92 -6.80
C VAL A 464 26.04 3.39 -6.71
N LEU A 465 25.70 4.18 -7.74
CA LEU A 465 25.98 5.60 -7.75
C LEU A 465 25.09 6.40 -6.81
N SER A 466 23.79 6.10 -6.71
CA SER A 466 22.86 6.84 -5.88
C SER A 466 23.25 6.85 -4.41
N ARG A 467 23.83 5.76 -3.93
CA ARG A 467 24.34 5.64 -2.54
C ARG A 467 25.46 6.61 -2.19
N TYR A 468 26.21 7.07 -3.20
CA TYR A 468 27.40 7.90 -2.98
C TYR A 468 27.22 9.34 -3.44
N LEU A 469 26.33 9.59 -4.41
CA LEU A 469 26.09 10.94 -4.95
C LEU A 469 24.95 11.66 -4.25
N SER A 470 24.08 10.95 -3.56
CA SER A 470 22.99 11.59 -2.81
C SER A 470 23.50 12.62 -1.82
N ASN A 471 24.62 12.35 -1.17
CA ASN A 471 25.25 13.24 -0.19
C ASN A 471 26.05 14.40 -0.79
N CYS A 472 26.19 14.48 -2.11
CA CYS A 472 27.13 15.40 -2.71
C CYS A 472 26.58 16.34 -3.79
N TYR A 473 25.44 16.01 -4.46
CA TYR A 473 24.88 16.86 -5.54
C TYR A 473 23.41 16.57 -5.87
N THR A 474 22.64 17.64 -6.01
CA THR A 474 21.42 17.69 -6.83
C THR A 474 21.81 17.72 -8.32
N LEU A 475 22.30 16.62 -8.86
CA LEU A 475 22.51 16.52 -10.29
C LEU A 475 21.20 16.11 -10.97
N PRO A 476 20.83 16.74 -12.10
CA PRO A 476 19.74 16.27 -12.95
C PRO A 476 20.15 14.93 -13.57
N TRP A 477 19.83 13.87 -12.88
CA TRP A 477 20.20 12.48 -13.16
C TRP A 477 19.83 12.00 -14.56
N SER A 478 18.74 12.50 -15.14
CA SER A 478 18.30 12.12 -16.48
C SER A 478 19.33 12.40 -17.57
N ARG A 479 20.14 13.45 -17.43
CA ARG A 479 21.16 13.81 -18.41
C ARG A 479 22.50 13.11 -18.19
N THR A 480 22.85 12.83 -16.94
CA THR A 480 24.16 12.23 -16.60
C THR A 480 24.18 10.73 -16.82
N CYS A 481 23.11 9.99 -16.46
CA CYS A 481 23.01 8.57 -16.77
C CYS A 481 22.80 8.31 -18.27
N GLN A 482 22.01 9.14 -18.98
CA GLN A 482 21.91 9.06 -20.43
C GLN A 482 23.22 9.44 -21.14
N ALA A 483 24.03 10.34 -20.58
CA ALA A 483 25.35 10.64 -21.10
C ALA A 483 26.35 9.50 -20.84
N ALA A 484 26.32 8.87 -19.66
CA ALA A 484 27.19 7.74 -19.34
C ALA A 484 26.88 6.50 -20.21
N VAL A 485 25.61 6.23 -20.46
CA VAL A 485 25.18 5.12 -21.37
C VAL A 485 25.46 5.46 -22.83
N ARG A 486 25.37 6.74 -23.25
CA ARG A 486 25.70 7.16 -24.64
C ARG A 486 27.19 7.21 -24.97
N ILE A 487 28.07 7.17 -24.00
CA ILE A 487 29.52 7.11 -24.22
C ILE A 487 29.97 5.68 -24.59
N TRP A 488 29.09 4.69 -24.45
CA TRP A 488 29.37 3.27 -24.76
C TRP A 488 28.73 2.77 -26.08
N TYR A 489 28.02 3.63 -26.81
CA TYR A 489 27.59 3.45 -28.19
C TYR A 489 28.32 4.48 -29.09
#